data_b95fb9e2a689b996d90353b53cd0609b
#
_entry.id   b95fb9e2a689b996d90353b53cd0609b
#
_cell.length_a   1.000
_cell.length_b   1.000
_cell.length_c   1.000
_cell.angle_alpha   90.00
_cell.angle_beta   90.00
_cell.angle_gamma   90.00
#
_symmetry.space_group_name_H-M   'P 1'
#
loop_
_entity.id
_entity.type
_entity.pdbx_description
1 polymer ?
#
loop_
_entity_poly.entity_id
_entity_poly.type
_entity_poly.pdbx_seq_one_letter_code
_entity_poly.pdbx_strand_id
1 'polypeptide(L)'
;NDFNNIKKYNFKSGVNDSLIDKCREMFDIDIQIQKDYQLIKQDVENNYLWIGRGYPYRWIFIYEDIQKHYSSNESTYRRLNQQFSKVLDVNALSYEANFDIIKTPNDEVRKVSGVYGTKIESDNPTGGPFVSYIFDYPESNRVLIASGFVNFPGKNKVFHIKELEYILETIK
;
A
#
# COMPACT_ATOMS: atom_id res chain seq x y z
N ASN A 1 -9.74 -5.23 20.39
CA ASN A 1 -9.25 -3.96 20.95
C ASN A 1 -7.83 -3.59 20.55
N ASP A 2 -7.18 -4.37 19.69
CA ASP A 2 -5.85 -4.06 19.18
C ASP A 2 -5.85 -2.84 18.24
N PHE A 3 -6.95 -2.61 17.51
CA PHE A 3 -7.12 -1.47 16.61
C PHE A 3 -7.05 -0.10 17.33
N ASN A 4 -7.65 0.03 18.51
CA ASN A 4 -7.60 1.26 19.29
C ASN A 4 -6.21 1.53 19.87
N ASN A 5 -5.46 0.48 20.16
CA ASN A 5 -4.06 0.59 20.59
C ASN A 5 -3.16 1.00 19.45
N ILE A 6 -3.35 0.46 18.25
CA ILE A 6 -2.62 0.83 17.04
C ILE A 6 -2.86 2.32 16.73
N LYS A 7 -4.12 2.78 16.76
CA LYS A 7 -4.48 4.19 16.56
C LYS A 7 -3.75 5.12 17.52
N LYS A 8 -3.76 4.79 18.80
CA LYS A 8 -3.12 5.60 19.84
C LYS A 8 -1.60 5.63 19.71
N TYR A 9 -1.00 4.51 19.26
CA TYR A 9 0.45 4.40 19.08
C TYR A 9 0.92 5.12 17.81
N ASN A 10 0.20 4.93 16.70
CA ASN A 10 0.61 5.37 15.39
C ASN A 10 0.61 6.89 15.20
N PHE A 11 -0.28 7.61 15.85
CA PHE A 11 -0.41 9.06 15.68
C PHE A 11 0.02 9.87 16.89
N LYS A 12 0.75 9.25 17.82
CA LYS A 12 1.29 9.94 19.01
C LYS A 12 2.22 11.08 18.64
N SER A 13 2.96 10.95 17.54
CA SER A 13 3.88 11.98 17.01
C SER A 13 3.21 12.95 16.03
N GLY A 14 1.93 12.77 15.74
CA GLY A 14 1.17 13.55 14.76
C GLY A 14 1.20 12.97 13.34
N VAL A 15 0.65 13.72 12.40
CA VAL A 15 0.52 13.38 10.99
C VAL A 15 1.50 14.17 10.13
N ASN A 16 1.75 13.68 8.91
CA ASN A 16 2.57 14.36 7.92
C ASN A 16 1.68 15.12 6.93
N ASP A 17 1.36 16.38 7.25
CA ASP A 17 0.47 17.23 6.45
C ASP A 17 0.97 17.37 5.00
N SER A 18 2.28 17.52 4.79
CA SER A 18 2.86 17.65 3.45
C SER A 18 2.61 16.43 2.56
N LEU A 19 2.70 15.21 3.10
CA LEU A 19 2.40 13.99 2.35
C LEU A 19 0.89 13.80 2.14
N ILE A 20 0.08 14.19 3.12
CA ILE A 20 -1.39 14.19 3.02
C ILE A 20 -1.85 15.14 1.91
N ASP A 21 -1.30 16.36 1.86
CA ASP A 21 -1.60 17.33 0.80
C ASP A 21 -1.21 16.81 -0.59
N LYS A 22 -0.06 16.13 -0.71
CA LYS A 22 0.33 15.48 -1.97
C LYS A 22 -0.65 14.39 -2.41
N CYS A 23 -1.15 13.58 -1.50
CA CYS A 23 -2.16 12.57 -1.81
C CYS A 23 -3.47 13.22 -2.27
N ARG A 24 -3.87 14.32 -1.64
CA ARG A 24 -5.05 15.09 -2.04
C ARG A 24 -4.88 15.73 -3.42
N GLU A 25 -3.73 16.34 -3.69
CA GLU A 25 -3.43 16.96 -4.99
C GLU A 25 -3.35 15.93 -6.13
N MET A 26 -2.73 14.77 -5.89
CA MET A 26 -2.50 13.77 -6.95
C MET A 26 -3.70 12.86 -7.20
N PHE A 27 -4.44 12.48 -6.15
CA PHE A 27 -5.42 11.41 -6.21
C PHE A 27 -6.82 11.81 -5.74
N ASP A 28 -6.97 13.04 -5.25
CA ASP A 28 -8.22 13.55 -4.65
C ASP A 28 -8.69 12.67 -3.47
N ILE A 29 -7.75 12.26 -2.61
CA ILE A 29 -8.01 11.45 -1.43
C ILE A 29 -7.52 12.11 -0.15
N ASP A 30 -8.24 11.87 0.94
CA ASP A 30 -7.73 12.06 2.30
C ASP A 30 -7.19 10.74 2.86
N ILE A 31 -6.03 10.79 3.48
CA ILE A 31 -5.37 9.66 4.13
C ILE A 31 -4.63 10.15 5.37
N GLN A 32 -4.59 9.36 6.44
CA GLN A 32 -3.79 9.67 7.61
C GLN A 32 -2.41 9.02 7.50
N ILE A 33 -1.37 9.84 7.36
CA ILE A 33 0.02 9.38 7.27
C ILE A 33 0.77 9.86 8.51
N GLN A 34 1.49 8.97 9.18
CA GLN A 34 2.30 9.28 10.35
C GLN A 34 3.42 10.28 9.99
N LYS A 35 3.79 11.12 10.96
CA LYS A 35 4.76 12.19 10.77
C LYS A 35 6.15 11.75 10.30
N ASP A 36 6.56 10.55 10.64
CA ASP A 36 7.90 10.02 10.34
C ASP A 36 8.01 9.31 8.97
N TYR A 37 6.93 9.25 8.18
CA TYR A 37 7.03 8.88 6.77
C TYR A 37 7.70 9.98 5.96
N GLN A 38 8.42 9.59 4.93
CA GLN A 38 9.13 10.50 4.02
C GLN A 38 8.79 10.15 2.57
N LEU A 39 8.84 11.14 1.69
CA LEU A 39 8.71 10.94 0.25
C LEU A 39 9.95 10.20 -0.26
N ILE A 40 9.74 9.05 -0.91
CA ILE A 40 10.80 8.32 -1.61
C ILE A 40 10.79 8.73 -3.08
N LYS A 41 9.61 8.67 -3.73
CA LYS A 41 9.45 9.03 -5.13
C LYS A 41 8.04 9.52 -5.43
N GLN A 42 7.94 10.51 -6.31
CA GLN A 42 6.70 11.01 -6.87
C GLN A 42 6.86 11.10 -8.39
N ASP A 43 5.86 10.63 -9.11
CA ASP A 43 5.81 10.72 -10.56
C ASP A 43 4.40 11.15 -10.98
N VAL A 44 4.26 12.42 -11.34
CA VAL A 44 2.97 13.01 -11.73
C VAL A 44 2.52 12.49 -13.11
N GLU A 45 3.45 12.25 -14.03
CA GLU A 45 3.13 11.77 -15.37
C GLU A 45 2.60 10.33 -15.36
N ASN A 46 3.21 9.47 -14.51
CA ASN A 46 2.79 8.08 -14.34
C ASN A 46 1.81 7.90 -13.17
N ASN A 47 1.40 8.99 -12.54
CA ASN A 47 0.40 9.07 -11.48
C ASN A 47 0.64 8.10 -10.31
N TYR A 48 1.84 8.16 -9.71
CA TYR A 48 2.15 7.39 -8.52
C TYR A 48 2.93 8.17 -7.45
N LEU A 49 2.77 7.74 -6.21
CA LEU A 49 3.46 8.21 -5.03
C LEU A 49 4.03 7.03 -4.24
N TRP A 50 5.31 7.09 -3.89
CA TRP A 50 5.98 6.13 -3.04
C TRP A 50 6.57 6.83 -1.84
N ILE A 51 6.12 6.43 -0.65
CA ILE A 51 6.56 6.95 0.64
C ILE A 51 7.04 5.81 1.54
N GLY A 52 7.84 6.13 2.53
CA GLY A 52 8.35 5.13 3.46
C GLY A 52 8.86 5.70 4.75
N ARG A 53 9.08 4.84 5.72
CA ARG A 53 9.72 5.18 7.00
C ARG A 53 10.85 4.21 7.31
N GLY A 54 11.75 4.66 8.20
CA GLY A 54 12.94 3.91 8.62
C GLY A 54 12.66 2.59 9.31
N TYR A 55 13.75 1.90 9.64
CA TYR A 55 13.72 0.55 10.20
C TYR A 55 12.85 0.43 11.48
N PRO A 56 11.99 -0.59 11.59
CA PRO A 56 11.61 -1.57 10.57
C PRO A 56 11.00 -0.90 9.34
N TYR A 57 11.51 -1.21 8.14
CA TYR A 57 11.09 -0.50 6.93
C TYR A 57 9.64 -0.79 6.59
N ARG A 58 8.89 0.27 6.34
CA ARG A 58 7.50 0.25 5.88
C ARG A 58 7.34 1.21 4.73
N TRP A 59 6.76 0.73 3.63
CA TRP A 59 6.51 1.51 2.44
C TRP A 59 5.01 1.58 2.16
N ILE A 60 4.58 2.70 1.62
CA ILE A 60 3.25 2.87 1.04
C ILE A 60 3.44 3.32 -0.40
N PHE A 61 2.81 2.60 -1.31
CA PHE A 61 2.82 2.87 -2.73
C PHE A 61 1.39 3.09 -3.22
N ILE A 62 1.11 4.29 -3.72
CA ILE A 62 -0.22 4.70 -4.18
C ILE A 62 -0.13 5.06 -5.66
N TYR A 63 -1.05 4.53 -6.47
CA TYR A 63 -1.15 4.85 -7.88
C TYR A 63 -2.58 4.67 -8.40
N GLU A 64 -2.89 5.33 -9.50
CA GLU A 64 -4.13 5.11 -10.25
C GLU A 64 -3.88 4.25 -11.49
N ASP A 65 -4.90 3.48 -11.88
CA ASP A 65 -4.87 2.63 -13.07
C ASP A 65 -6.26 2.49 -13.66
N ILE A 66 -6.36 1.79 -14.79
CA ILE A 66 -7.60 1.52 -15.51
C ILE A 66 -8.30 0.29 -14.92
N GLN A 67 -9.59 0.41 -14.60
CA GLN A 67 -10.38 -0.61 -13.92
C GLN A 67 -10.34 -1.98 -14.62
N LYS A 68 -10.33 -2.03 -15.94
CA LYS A 68 -10.30 -3.29 -16.71
C LYS A 68 -9.13 -4.22 -16.38
N HIS A 69 -8.00 -3.69 -15.89
CA HIS A 69 -6.85 -4.49 -15.48
C HIS A 69 -7.06 -5.23 -14.16
N TYR A 70 -8.15 -4.94 -13.46
CA TYR A 70 -8.49 -5.48 -12.14
C TYR A 70 -9.82 -6.22 -12.14
N SER A 71 -10.22 -6.80 -13.29
CA SER A 71 -11.52 -7.44 -13.49
C SER A 71 -11.65 -8.84 -12.89
N SER A 72 -10.52 -9.51 -12.61
CA SER A 72 -10.48 -10.82 -11.95
C SER A 72 -9.33 -10.88 -10.95
N ASN A 73 -9.31 -11.88 -10.07
CA ASN A 73 -8.20 -12.08 -9.13
C ASN A 73 -6.88 -12.28 -9.87
N GLU A 74 -6.88 -13.05 -10.94
CA GLU A 74 -5.68 -13.32 -11.76
C GLU A 74 -5.16 -12.04 -12.43
N SER A 75 -6.03 -11.27 -13.09
CA SER A 75 -5.63 -10.02 -13.75
C SER A 75 -5.16 -8.97 -12.72
N THR A 76 -5.83 -8.89 -11.59
CA THR A 76 -5.46 -8.02 -10.46
C THR A 76 -4.07 -8.35 -9.95
N TYR A 77 -3.80 -9.63 -9.63
CA TYR A 77 -2.49 -10.06 -9.16
C TYR A 77 -1.39 -9.74 -10.19
N ARG A 78 -1.63 -10.08 -11.45
CA ARG A 78 -0.67 -9.83 -12.55
C ARG A 78 -0.36 -8.34 -12.66
N ARG A 79 -1.37 -7.48 -12.57
CA ARG A 79 -1.20 -6.04 -12.69
C ARG A 79 -0.48 -5.43 -11.49
N LEU A 80 -0.82 -5.85 -10.27
CA LEU A 80 -0.09 -5.47 -9.06
C LEU A 80 1.40 -5.82 -9.19
N ASN A 81 1.70 -7.06 -9.59
CA ASN A 81 3.08 -7.52 -9.76
C ASN A 81 3.85 -6.71 -10.81
N GLN A 82 3.21 -6.36 -11.93
CA GLN A 82 3.81 -5.50 -12.95
C GLN A 82 4.19 -4.12 -12.39
N GLN A 83 3.31 -3.49 -11.62
CA GLN A 83 3.54 -2.18 -11.02
C GLN A 83 4.62 -2.25 -9.94
N PHE A 84 4.59 -3.25 -9.07
CA PHE A 84 5.61 -3.46 -8.03
C PHE A 84 6.99 -3.68 -8.65
N SER A 85 7.07 -4.52 -9.68
CA SER A 85 8.32 -4.79 -10.40
C SER A 85 8.87 -3.54 -11.11
N LYS A 86 7.99 -2.75 -11.72
CA LYS A 86 8.37 -1.55 -12.48
C LYS A 86 8.89 -0.41 -11.58
N VAL A 87 8.23 -0.18 -10.44
CA VAL A 87 8.49 1.00 -9.61
C VAL A 87 9.33 0.68 -8.38
N LEU A 88 9.03 -0.43 -7.70
CA LEU A 88 9.66 -0.80 -6.42
C LEU A 88 10.78 -1.81 -6.57
N ASP A 89 10.95 -2.38 -7.75
CA ASP A 89 11.91 -3.45 -8.03
C ASP A 89 11.71 -4.72 -7.19
N VAL A 90 10.47 -5.03 -6.87
CA VAL A 90 10.05 -6.23 -6.13
C VAL A 90 9.00 -7.01 -6.89
N ASN A 91 8.84 -8.29 -6.56
CA ASN A 91 7.82 -9.17 -7.12
C ASN A 91 6.90 -9.70 -6.02
N ALA A 92 5.59 -9.73 -6.29
CA ALA A 92 4.64 -10.45 -5.47
C ALA A 92 4.73 -11.96 -5.75
N LEU A 93 4.57 -12.77 -4.71
CA LEU A 93 4.63 -14.23 -4.79
C LEU A 93 3.22 -14.81 -4.82
N SER A 94 2.77 -15.29 -5.99
CA SER A 94 1.36 -15.62 -6.29
C SER A 94 0.73 -16.69 -5.41
N TYR A 95 1.51 -17.66 -4.97
CA TYR A 95 0.99 -18.79 -4.20
C TYR A 95 0.57 -18.44 -2.76
N GLU A 96 0.90 -17.24 -2.29
CA GLU A 96 0.56 -16.76 -0.96
C GLU A 96 -0.42 -15.57 -0.97
N ALA A 97 -0.96 -15.20 -2.13
CA ALA A 97 -1.90 -14.09 -2.24
C ALA A 97 -3.32 -14.50 -1.85
N ASN A 98 -3.94 -13.68 -1.00
CA ASN A 98 -5.34 -13.80 -0.61
C ASN A 98 -6.13 -12.59 -1.11
N PHE A 99 -7.37 -12.85 -1.55
CA PHE A 99 -8.28 -11.84 -2.07
C PHE A 99 -9.53 -11.79 -1.20
N ASP A 100 -9.82 -10.64 -0.64
CA ASP A 100 -10.96 -10.38 0.23
C ASP A 100 -11.71 -9.12 -0.20
N ILE A 101 -12.96 -9.03 0.20
CA ILE A 101 -13.72 -7.79 0.18
C ILE A 101 -13.93 -7.37 1.63
N ILE A 102 -13.50 -6.17 1.97
CA ILE A 102 -13.59 -5.65 3.33
C ILE A 102 -14.43 -4.38 3.37
N LYS A 103 -15.03 -4.13 4.52
CA LYS A 103 -15.69 -2.84 4.83
C LYS A 103 -14.72 -1.96 5.59
N THR A 104 -14.38 -0.83 4.99
CA THR A 104 -13.71 0.27 5.68
C THR A 104 -14.78 1.21 6.28
N PRO A 105 -14.38 2.18 7.12
CA PRO A 105 -15.34 3.18 7.62
C PRO A 105 -16.05 3.98 6.51
N ASN A 106 -15.50 3.99 5.31
CA ASN A 106 -15.94 4.84 4.22
C ASN A 106 -16.56 4.08 3.05
N ASP A 107 -16.13 2.83 2.79
CA ASP A 107 -16.57 2.08 1.61
C ASP A 107 -16.33 0.56 1.76
N GLU A 108 -16.82 -0.20 0.78
CA GLU A 108 -16.47 -1.59 0.56
C GLU A 108 -15.30 -1.65 -0.43
N VAL A 109 -14.20 -2.29 -0.03
CA VAL A 109 -12.92 -2.22 -0.74
C VAL A 109 -12.38 -3.63 -0.98
N ARG A 110 -11.82 -3.86 -2.17
CA ARG A 110 -11.09 -5.10 -2.46
C ARG A 110 -9.71 -5.06 -1.81
N LYS A 111 -9.37 -6.12 -1.11
CA LYS A 111 -8.09 -6.27 -0.42
C LYS A 111 -7.34 -7.47 -0.97
N VAL A 112 -6.08 -7.27 -1.31
CA VAL A 112 -5.13 -8.33 -1.67
C VAL A 112 -4.01 -8.33 -0.65
N SER A 113 -3.73 -9.49 -0.06
CA SER A 113 -2.61 -9.66 0.87
C SER A 113 -1.74 -10.83 0.44
N GLY A 114 -0.44 -10.71 0.64
CA GLY A 114 0.51 -11.72 0.23
C GLY A 114 1.92 -11.41 0.68
N VAL A 115 2.88 -12.05 0.04
CA VAL A 115 4.30 -11.88 0.28
C VAL A 115 4.98 -11.34 -0.98
N TYR A 116 5.94 -10.45 -0.79
CA TYR A 116 6.80 -9.96 -1.86
C TYR A 116 8.26 -10.32 -1.59
N GLY A 117 9.05 -10.35 -2.65
CA GLY A 117 10.51 -10.47 -2.58
C GLY A 117 11.20 -9.57 -3.60
N THR A 118 12.44 -9.23 -3.36
CA THR A 118 13.30 -8.59 -4.36
C THR A 118 13.51 -9.54 -5.54
N LYS A 119 13.85 -8.98 -6.69
CA LYS A 119 14.23 -9.78 -7.87
C LYS A 119 15.41 -10.69 -7.54
N ILE A 120 15.45 -11.86 -8.21
CA ILE A 120 16.46 -12.92 -7.98
C ILE A 120 17.89 -12.40 -8.13
N GLU A 121 18.11 -11.37 -8.95
CA GLU A 121 19.41 -10.75 -9.24
C GLU A 121 19.83 -9.68 -8.22
N SER A 122 19.05 -9.48 -7.16
CA SER A 122 19.38 -8.49 -6.12
C SER A 122 20.57 -8.97 -5.26
N ASP A 123 21.57 -8.11 -5.10
CA ASP A 123 22.71 -8.34 -4.22
C ASP A 123 22.29 -8.45 -2.73
N ASN A 124 21.15 -7.90 -2.38
CA ASN A 124 20.57 -7.94 -1.03
C ASN A 124 19.13 -8.46 -1.10
N PRO A 125 18.92 -9.78 -1.17
CA PRO A 125 17.59 -10.35 -1.20
C PRO A 125 16.82 -9.99 0.07
N THR A 126 15.64 -9.42 -0.12
CA THR A 126 14.74 -9.04 0.98
C THR A 126 13.31 -9.38 0.59
N GLY A 127 12.44 -9.42 1.56
CA GLY A 127 11.04 -9.70 1.35
C GLY A 127 10.22 -9.54 2.62
N GLY A 128 8.92 -9.65 2.48
CA GLY A 128 8.00 -9.55 3.60
C GLY A 128 6.55 -9.56 3.15
N PRO A 129 5.63 -9.34 4.08
CA PRO A 129 4.23 -9.23 3.74
C PRO A 129 3.94 -7.90 3.04
N PHE A 130 2.95 -7.95 2.14
CA PHE A 130 2.30 -6.76 1.59
C PHE A 130 0.79 -6.86 1.72
N VAL A 131 0.13 -5.72 1.66
CA VAL A 131 -1.32 -5.58 1.55
C VAL A 131 -1.63 -4.49 0.54
N SER A 132 -2.60 -4.74 -0.35
CA SER A 132 -3.09 -3.77 -1.33
C SER A 132 -4.57 -3.56 -1.17
N TYR A 133 -5.00 -2.32 -1.15
CA TYR A 133 -6.39 -1.89 -1.14
C TYR A 133 -6.71 -1.33 -2.51
N ILE A 134 -7.79 -1.78 -3.11
CA ILE A 134 -8.23 -1.41 -4.44
C ILE A 134 -9.60 -0.75 -4.33
N PHE A 135 -9.61 0.55 -4.59
CA PHE A 135 -10.79 1.40 -4.56
C PHE A 135 -11.29 1.55 -5.99
N ASP A 136 -12.48 1.05 -6.26
CA ASP A 136 -13.09 1.09 -7.59
C ASP A 136 -13.86 2.40 -7.79
N TYR A 137 -13.59 3.09 -8.91
CA TYR A 137 -14.31 4.27 -9.36
C TYR A 137 -14.98 3.98 -10.73
N PRO A 138 -16.09 3.21 -10.73
CA PRO A 138 -16.70 2.72 -11.97
C PRO A 138 -17.17 3.83 -12.90
N GLU A 139 -17.64 4.93 -12.36
CA GLU A 139 -18.08 6.12 -13.11
C GLU A 139 -16.98 6.71 -14.03
N SER A 140 -15.73 6.60 -13.62
CA SER A 140 -14.55 7.10 -14.34
C SER A 140 -13.70 6.03 -14.97
N ASN A 141 -14.09 4.75 -14.88
CA ASN A 141 -13.29 3.58 -15.34
C ASN A 141 -11.86 3.56 -14.73
N ARG A 142 -11.73 4.02 -13.50
CA ARG A 142 -10.46 4.09 -12.76
C ARG A 142 -10.51 3.23 -11.51
N VAL A 143 -9.32 2.84 -11.06
CA VAL A 143 -9.07 2.29 -9.73
C VAL A 143 -7.94 3.07 -9.07
N LEU A 144 -8.04 3.28 -7.77
CA LEU A 144 -6.93 3.70 -6.94
C LEU A 144 -6.40 2.47 -6.21
N ILE A 145 -5.10 2.25 -6.28
CA ILE A 145 -4.42 1.19 -5.56
C ILE A 145 -3.52 1.83 -4.50
N ALA A 146 -3.70 1.40 -3.26
CA ALA A 146 -2.84 1.78 -2.15
C ALA A 146 -2.26 0.52 -1.49
N SER A 147 -0.94 0.34 -1.58
CA SER A 147 -0.24 -0.87 -1.13
C SER A 147 0.74 -0.56 -0.03
N GLY A 148 0.73 -1.39 1.02
CA GLY A 148 1.67 -1.32 2.13
C GLY A 148 2.62 -2.53 2.15
N PHE A 149 3.89 -2.28 2.46
CA PHE A 149 4.97 -3.28 2.47
C PHE A 149 5.76 -3.20 3.76
N VAL A 150 6.09 -4.36 4.34
CA VAL A 150 6.94 -4.45 5.52
C VAL A 150 8.22 -5.20 5.19
N ASN A 151 9.37 -4.60 5.52
CA ASN A 151 10.67 -5.26 5.50
C ASN A 151 11.25 -5.26 6.92
N PHE A 152 11.24 -6.42 7.56
CA PHE A 152 11.74 -6.64 8.92
C PHE A 152 12.32 -8.05 9.04
N PRO A 153 13.49 -8.32 8.44
CA PRO A 153 14.07 -9.67 8.35
C PRO A 153 14.21 -10.36 9.70
N GLY A 154 13.82 -11.63 9.76
CA GLY A 154 13.96 -12.46 10.96
C GLY A 154 13.10 -12.07 12.16
N LYS A 155 12.20 -11.11 12.02
CA LYS A 155 11.33 -10.61 13.10
C LYS A 155 9.85 -10.75 12.77
N ASN A 156 9.01 -10.73 13.81
CA ASN A 156 7.57 -10.74 13.66
C ASN A 156 7.07 -9.42 12.99
N LYS A 157 6.31 -9.53 11.93
CA LYS A 157 5.84 -8.42 11.10
C LYS A 157 4.35 -8.09 11.29
N VAL A 158 3.64 -8.87 12.10
CA VAL A 158 2.18 -8.74 12.26
C VAL A 158 1.77 -7.34 12.71
N PHE A 159 2.47 -6.78 13.68
CA PHE A 159 2.18 -5.42 14.15
C PHE A 159 2.34 -4.40 13.04
N HIS A 160 3.40 -4.48 12.26
CA HIS A 160 3.72 -3.51 11.22
C HIS A 160 2.78 -3.59 10.02
N ILE A 161 2.35 -4.79 9.63
CA ILE A 161 1.34 -4.91 8.56
C ILE A 161 -0.01 -4.38 9.04
N LYS A 162 -0.36 -4.55 10.31
CA LYS A 162 -1.58 -3.98 10.91
C LYS A 162 -1.54 -2.44 10.98
N GLU A 163 -0.37 -1.86 11.23
CA GLU A 163 -0.19 -0.40 11.13
C GLU A 163 -0.50 0.10 9.72
N LEU A 164 0.03 -0.59 8.69
CA LEU A 164 -0.21 -0.23 7.30
C LEU A 164 -1.68 -0.41 6.91
N GLU A 165 -2.30 -1.53 7.28
CA GLU A 165 -3.73 -1.75 7.09
C GLU A 165 -4.54 -0.59 7.69
N TYR A 166 -4.23 -0.20 8.92
CA TYR A 166 -4.91 0.92 9.57
C TYR A 166 -4.77 2.24 8.78
N ILE A 167 -3.56 2.56 8.30
CA ILE A 167 -3.32 3.77 7.50
C ILE A 167 -4.15 3.73 6.21
N LEU A 168 -4.10 2.61 5.47
CA LEU A 168 -4.79 2.45 4.20
C LEU A 168 -6.32 2.45 4.34
N GLU A 169 -6.85 1.97 5.47
CA GLU A 169 -8.27 2.03 5.79
C GLU A 169 -8.78 3.44 6.14
N THR A 170 -7.89 4.41 6.33
CA THR A 170 -8.28 5.82 6.52
C THR A 170 -8.58 6.54 5.20
N ILE A 171 -8.28 5.94 4.05
CA ILE A 171 -8.53 6.56 2.73
C ILE A 171 -10.02 6.83 2.52
N LYS A 172 -10.32 8.06 2.08
CA LYS A 172 -11.66 8.56 1.77
C LYS A 172 -11.69 9.19 0.40
#